data_964eed0743e1b48a713aad88834e814a
#
_entry.id   964eed0743e1b48a713aad88834e814a
#
_cell.length_a   1.000
_cell.length_b   1.000
_cell.length_c   1.000
_cell.angle_alpha   90.00
_cell.angle_beta   90.00
_cell.angle_gamma   90.00
#
_symmetry.space_group_name_H-M   'P 1'
#
loop_
_entity.id
_entity.type
_entity.pdbx_description
1 polymer ?
#
loop_
_entity_poly.entity_id
_entity_poly.type
_entity_poly.pdbx_seq_one_letter_code
_entity_poly.pdbx_strand_id
1 'polypeptide(L)' 'AFGSVGEWLRAIKMGRYEESFAAAGFGSFELVSQISAEDLLRIGVTLAGHQKKILASVQHM' A
#
# COMPACT_ATOMS: atom_id res chain seq x y z
N ALA A 1 -8.88 -12.61 3.16
CA ALA A 1 -9.28 -11.24 3.45
C ALA A 1 -8.50 -10.68 4.63
N PHE A 2 -8.22 -9.39 4.61
CA PHE A 2 -7.45 -8.71 5.64
C PHE A 2 -8.36 -7.82 6.47
N GLY A 3 -8.07 -7.73 7.76
CA GLY A 3 -8.85 -6.89 8.66
C GLY A 3 -8.53 -5.41 8.56
N SER A 4 -7.34 -5.07 8.06
CA SER A 4 -6.93 -3.69 7.93
C SER A 4 -5.85 -3.55 6.86
N VAL A 5 -5.64 -2.30 6.40
CA VAL A 5 -4.58 -2.01 5.45
C VAL A 5 -3.22 -2.35 6.04
N GLY A 6 -3.03 -2.10 7.33
CA GLY A 6 -1.79 -2.47 8.01
C GLY A 6 -1.53 -3.97 7.98
N GLU A 7 -2.56 -4.78 8.23
CA GLU A 7 -2.42 -6.24 8.13
C GLU A 7 -2.01 -6.68 6.74
N TRP A 8 -2.65 -6.11 5.73
CA TRP A 8 -2.33 -6.41 4.34
C TRP A 8 -0.87 -6.05 4.02
N LEU A 9 -0.43 -4.86 4.41
CA LEU A 9 0.96 -4.45 4.17
C LEU A 9 1.94 -5.41 4.85
N ARG A 10 1.67 -5.80 6.08
CA ARG A 10 2.53 -6.75 6.79
C ARG A 10 2.54 -8.11 6.10
N ALA A 11 1.39 -8.55 5.59
CA ALA A 11 1.30 -9.84 4.91
C ALA A 11 2.15 -9.90 3.64
N ILE A 12 2.30 -8.78 2.94
CA ILE A 12 3.15 -8.72 1.75
C ILE A 12 4.56 -8.19 2.09
N LYS A 13 4.89 -8.15 3.38
CA LYS A 13 6.20 -7.72 3.88
C LYS A 13 6.50 -6.24 3.62
N MET A 14 5.46 -5.44 3.55
CA MET A 14 5.55 -3.99 3.33
C MET A 14 5.10 -3.21 4.57
N GLY A 15 5.18 -3.81 5.74
CA GLY A 15 4.76 -3.16 6.99
C GLY A 15 5.48 -1.86 7.29
N ARG A 16 6.67 -1.68 6.72
CA ARG A 16 7.44 -0.44 6.87
C ARG A 16 6.68 0.79 6.37
N TYR A 17 5.71 0.59 5.50
CA TYR A 17 4.93 1.69 4.91
C TYR A 17 3.60 1.94 5.60
N GLU A 18 3.29 1.18 6.65
CA GLU A 18 2.00 1.28 7.33
C GLU A 18 1.69 2.70 7.80
N GLU A 19 2.64 3.32 8.49
CA GLU A 19 2.46 4.70 8.97
C GLU A 19 2.35 5.69 7.82
N SER A 20 3.14 5.48 6.78
CA SER A 20 3.12 6.36 5.60
C SER A 20 1.76 6.31 4.90
N PHE A 21 1.19 5.12 4.77
CA PHE A 21 -0.14 4.96 4.18
C PHE A 21 -1.20 5.68 5.02
N ALA A 22 -1.15 5.49 6.34
CA ALA A 22 -2.10 6.13 7.23
C ALA A 22 -1.98 7.65 7.18
N ALA A 23 -0.77 8.16 7.22
CA ALA A 23 -0.51 9.60 7.19
C ALA A 23 -0.96 10.24 5.88
N ALA A 24 -0.90 9.49 4.77
CA ALA A 24 -1.30 9.99 3.46
C ALA A 24 -2.81 9.83 3.19
N GLY A 25 -3.54 9.27 4.14
CA GLY A 25 -4.98 9.09 3.98
C GLY A 25 -5.41 7.76 3.37
N PHE A 26 -4.47 6.83 3.14
CA PHE A 26 -4.79 5.52 2.57
C PHE A 26 -5.03 4.49 3.69
N GLY A 27 -5.96 4.80 4.56
CA GLY A 27 -6.27 3.94 5.70
C GLY A 27 -7.38 2.92 5.46
N SER A 28 -7.98 2.90 4.27
CA SER A 28 -9.03 1.95 3.93
C SER A 28 -8.73 1.25 2.62
N PHE A 29 -9.25 0.03 2.47
CA PHE A 29 -9.06 -0.73 1.23
C PHE A 29 -9.74 -0.07 0.04
N GLU A 30 -10.81 0.66 0.28
CA GLU A 30 -11.50 1.40 -0.78
C GLU A 30 -10.57 2.41 -1.43
N LEU A 31 -9.82 3.14 -0.62
CA LEU A 31 -8.85 4.12 -1.12
C LEU A 31 -7.63 3.42 -1.73
N VAL A 32 -7.13 2.38 -1.08
CA VAL A 32 -5.97 1.63 -1.57
C VAL A 32 -6.25 0.99 -2.93
N SER A 33 -7.48 0.56 -3.18
CA SER A 33 -7.84 -0.08 -4.45
C SER A 33 -7.66 0.85 -5.65
N GLN A 34 -7.59 2.14 -5.42
CA GLN A 34 -7.43 3.14 -6.47
C GLN A 34 -6.03 3.75 -6.51
N ILE A 35 -5.12 3.20 -5.72
CA ILE A 35 -3.77 3.76 -5.62
C ILE A 35 -3.00 3.60 -6.93
N SER A 36 -2.22 4.62 -7.29
CA SER A 36 -1.38 4.60 -8.48
C SER A 36 0.09 4.60 -8.08
N ALA A 37 0.97 4.36 -9.07
CA ALA A 37 2.41 4.44 -8.84
C ALA A 37 2.81 5.85 -8.37
N GLU A 38 2.16 6.87 -8.89
CA GLU A 38 2.42 8.25 -8.49
C GLU A 38 2.06 8.47 -7.02
N ASP A 39 0.93 7.90 -6.58
CA ASP A 39 0.54 7.98 -5.18
C ASP A 39 1.56 7.31 -4.29
N LEU A 40 2.09 6.16 -4.71
CA LEU A 40 3.11 5.45 -3.94
C LEU A 40 4.37 6.29 -3.79
N LEU A 41 4.77 6.99 -4.84
CA LEU A 41 5.91 7.89 -4.73
C LEU A 41 5.67 8.99 -3.70
N ARG A 42 4.49 9.56 -3.69
CA ARG A 42 4.13 10.62 -2.73
C ARG A 42 4.12 10.11 -1.30
N ILE A 43 3.71 8.87 -1.11
CA ILE A 43 3.69 8.23 0.22
C ILE A 43 5.11 7.98 0.71
N GLY A 44 6.07 7.81 -0.20
CA GLY A 44 7.45 7.53 0.16
C GLY A 44 7.91 6.15 -0.30
N VAL A 45 7.10 5.45 -1.08
CA VAL A 45 7.50 4.16 -1.65
C VAL A 45 8.28 4.46 -2.91
N THR A 46 9.60 4.59 -2.77
CA THR A 46 10.48 5.01 -3.87
C THR A 46 11.18 3.87 -4.60
N LEU A 47 11.19 2.68 -4.00
CA LEU A 47 11.83 1.52 -4.62
C LEU A 47 10.88 0.86 -5.61
N ALA A 48 11.33 0.72 -6.85
CA ALA A 48 10.50 0.17 -7.93
C ALA A 48 9.97 -1.22 -7.60
N GLY A 49 10.78 -2.07 -6.98
CA GLY A 49 10.33 -3.41 -6.59
C GLY A 49 9.20 -3.38 -5.58
N HIS A 50 9.26 -2.46 -4.63
CA HIS A 50 8.20 -2.30 -3.64
C HIS A 50 6.92 -1.76 -4.29
N GLN A 51 7.05 -0.81 -5.20
CA GLN A 51 5.90 -0.29 -5.93
C GLN A 51 5.19 -1.39 -6.71
N LYS A 52 5.95 -2.20 -7.42
CA LYS A 52 5.40 -3.30 -8.20
C LYS A 52 4.69 -4.32 -7.31
N LYS A 53 5.28 -4.65 -6.18
CA LYS A 53 4.70 -5.62 -5.26
C LYS A 53 3.38 -5.12 -4.69
N ILE A 54 3.33 -3.87 -4.28
CA ILE A 54 2.13 -3.27 -3.74
C ILE A 54 1.03 -3.20 -4.80
N LEU A 55 1.38 -2.71 -6.00
CA LEU A 55 0.40 -2.59 -7.08
C LEU A 55 -0.14 -3.94 -7.53
N ALA A 56 0.72 -4.94 -7.63
CA ALA A 56 0.30 -6.29 -7.99
C ALA A 56 -0.67 -6.86 -6.94
N SER A 57 -0.37 -6.65 -5.66
CA SER A 57 -1.24 -7.11 -4.59
C SER A 57 -2.60 -6.41 -4.61
N VAL A 58 -2.60 -5.10 -4.90
CA VAL A 58 -3.84 -4.34 -5.01
C VAL A 58 -4.75 -4.92 -6.10
N GLN A 59 -4.18 -5.33 -7.21
CA GLN A 59 -4.96 -5.89 -8.32
C GLN A 59 -5.58 -7.26 -7.99
N HIS A 60 -5.09 -7.93 -6.97
CA HIS A 60 -5.56 -9.24 -6.56
C HIS A 60 -6.37 -9.22 -5.26
N MET A 61 -6.74 -8.07 -4.81
CA MET A 61 -7.56 -7.93 -3.60
C MET A 61 -9.00 -8.34 -3.80
#